data_f3f51b628ebcca7575a0b79018482a94
#
_entry.id   f3f51b628ebcca7575a0b79018482a94
#
_cell.length_a   1.000
_cell.length_b   1.000
_cell.length_c   1.000
_cell.angle_alpha   90.00
_cell.angle_beta   90.00
_cell.angle_gamma   90.00
#
_symmetry.space_group_name_H-M   'P 1'
#
loop_
_entity.id
_entity.type
_entity.pdbx_description
1 polymer ?
#
loop_
_entity_poly.entity_id
_entity_poly.type
_entity_poly.pdbx_seq_one_letter_code
_entity_poly.pdbx_strand_id
1 'polypeptide(L)'
;MSEQSPNDSENSPPQSQEVRHAHVGALVPAHVARGVFTTGAVVLQGQHEFIVDFLLRMQQPQQVAARLVLPVPVVAQFISALQDNIRKYEDRYGEMQMPAVPNTGEQQRPSAQELYDSLKISEDVQSGAYANAVMIGHSASEFSLDFITTFFPRSAVSARVFMAAPNARRLLDSLKHSLTQFQQRTQPNDSPSTGPDSPESPPPENDLPNSPDNQ
;
A
#
# COMPACT_ATOMS: atom_id res chain seq x y z
N MET A 1 -44.03 -27.11 -44.16
CA MET A 1 -42.56 -26.86 -44.22
C MET A 1 -42.35 -25.46 -43.65
N SER A 2 -42.02 -25.38 -42.38
CA SER A 2 -41.77 -24.13 -41.68
C SER A 2 -40.29 -24.15 -41.31
N GLU A 3 -39.51 -23.32 -41.98
CA GLU A 3 -38.09 -23.09 -41.67
C GLU A 3 -37.96 -22.27 -40.39
N GLN A 4 -37.37 -22.86 -39.35
CA GLN A 4 -36.91 -22.18 -38.17
C GLN A 4 -35.60 -21.49 -38.47
N SER A 5 -35.59 -20.18 -38.34
CA SER A 5 -34.35 -19.36 -38.33
C SER A 5 -33.48 -19.67 -37.13
N PRO A 6 -32.15 -19.73 -37.26
CA PRO A 6 -31.27 -19.93 -36.10
C PRO A 6 -31.23 -18.67 -35.23
N ASN A 7 -31.15 -18.91 -33.98
CA ASN A 7 -31.13 -17.96 -32.86
C ASN A 7 -29.78 -17.17 -32.82
N ASP A 8 -29.78 -15.92 -33.28
CA ASP A 8 -28.65 -14.98 -33.21
C ASP A 8 -28.59 -14.32 -31.80
N SER A 9 -28.34 -15.09 -30.73
CA SER A 9 -28.24 -14.56 -29.36
C SER A 9 -26.86 -14.70 -28.74
N GLU A 10 -25.78 -14.93 -29.48
CA GLU A 10 -24.47 -15.26 -28.89
C GLU A 10 -23.35 -14.26 -29.17
N ASN A 11 -23.62 -12.97 -29.37
CA ASN A 11 -22.51 -12.04 -29.50
C ASN A 11 -22.80 -10.64 -28.93
N SER A 12 -23.33 -10.57 -27.72
CA SER A 12 -23.37 -9.31 -27.00
C SER A 12 -22.02 -9.08 -26.32
N PRO A 13 -21.34 -7.93 -26.56
CA PRO A 13 -20.08 -7.63 -25.89
C PRO A 13 -20.31 -7.59 -24.38
N PRO A 14 -19.33 -8.02 -23.57
CA PRO A 14 -19.45 -8.02 -22.12
C PRO A 14 -19.78 -6.61 -21.62
N GLN A 15 -20.93 -6.49 -20.95
CA GLN A 15 -21.36 -5.19 -20.41
C GLN A 15 -20.43 -4.79 -19.26
N SER A 16 -19.77 -3.67 -19.40
CA SER A 16 -19.01 -3.06 -18.34
C SER A 16 -19.94 -2.48 -17.28
N GLN A 17 -19.65 -2.80 -16.01
CA GLN A 17 -20.38 -2.26 -14.85
C GLN A 17 -19.76 -0.92 -14.43
N GLU A 18 -20.60 0.01 -13.96
CA GLU A 18 -20.14 1.27 -13.37
C GLU A 18 -20.36 1.20 -11.85
N VAL A 19 -19.30 1.47 -11.08
CA VAL A 19 -19.40 1.59 -9.63
C VAL A 19 -19.40 3.08 -9.29
N ARG A 20 -20.42 3.52 -8.53
CA ARG A 20 -20.55 4.90 -8.06
C ARG A 20 -20.52 4.95 -6.55
N HIS A 21 -19.69 5.85 -6.01
CA HIS A 21 -19.74 6.20 -4.60
C HIS A 21 -19.66 7.72 -4.47
N ALA A 22 -20.72 8.32 -3.92
CA ALA A 22 -20.87 9.77 -3.69
C ALA A 22 -20.66 10.64 -4.94
N HIS A 23 -19.44 10.82 -5.42
CA HIS A 23 -19.11 11.68 -6.57
C HIS A 23 -18.09 11.07 -7.54
N VAL A 24 -17.67 9.82 -7.32
CA VAL A 24 -16.70 9.14 -8.19
C VAL A 24 -17.38 7.96 -8.86
N GLY A 25 -17.57 8.07 -10.17
CA GLY A 25 -17.94 6.95 -11.02
C GLY A 25 -16.68 6.37 -11.66
N ALA A 26 -16.46 5.07 -11.57
CA ALA A 26 -15.39 4.37 -12.25
C ALA A 26 -15.95 3.20 -13.05
N LEU A 27 -15.46 3.05 -14.28
CA LEU A 27 -15.76 1.91 -15.11
C LEU A 27 -15.12 0.66 -14.48
N VAL A 28 -15.87 -0.44 -14.38
CA VAL A 28 -15.32 -1.73 -13.97
C VAL A 28 -15.09 -2.58 -15.21
N PRO A 29 -13.83 -2.76 -15.66
CA PRO A 29 -13.53 -3.64 -16.79
C PRO A 29 -13.95 -5.08 -16.49
N ALA A 30 -14.40 -5.81 -17.53
CA ALA A 30 -14.91 -7.18 -17.37
C ALA A 30 -13.92 -8.13 -16.67
N HIS A 31 -12.61 -8.01 -16.96
CA HIS A 31 -11.58 -8.84 -16.36
C HIS A 31 -11.33 -8.54 -14.87
N VAL A 32 -11.70 -7.33 -14.39
CA VAL A 32 -11.58 -6.92 -12.97
C VAL A 32 -12.89 -7.12 -12.22
N ALA A 33 -14.03 -7.19 -12.91
CA ALA A 33 -15.37 -7.19 -12.30
C ALA A 33 -15.56 -8.31 -11.27
N ARG A 34 -14.95 -9.49 -11.51
CA ARG A 34 -15.00 -10.63 -10.61
C ARG A 34 -14.29 -10.38 -9.29
N GLY A 35 -13.22 -9.58 -9.31
CA GLY A 35 -12.35 -9.35 -8.16
C GLY A 35 -11.62 -10.61 -7.67
N VAL A 36 -10.79 -10.43 -6.64
CA VAL A 36 -10.05 -11.53 -5.98
C VAL A 36 -10.31 -11.51 -4.48
N PHE A 37 -10.53 -12.68 -3.88
CA PHE A 37 -10.61 -12.83 -2.43
C PHE A 37 -9.20 -13.00 -1.85
N THR A 38 -8.94 -12.37 -0.69
CA THR A 38 -7.62 -12.36 -0.07
C THR A 38 -7.71 -12.56 1.44
N THR A 39 -6.67 -13.16 2.01
CA THR A 39 -6.60 -13.52 3.43
C THR A 39 -5.54 -12.72 4.19
N GLY A 40 -4.83 -11.82 3.52
CA GLY A 40 -3.82 -10.96 4.13
C GLY A 40 -3.16 -10.08 3.10
N ALA A 41 -2.23 -9.24 3.55
CA ALA A 41 -1.46 -8.38 2.68
C ALA A 41 -0.02 -8.20 3.20
N VAL A 42 0.90 -7.88 2.29
CA VAL A 42 2.26 -7.40 2.56
C VAL A 42 2.39 -6.01 1.98
N VAL A 43 2.98 -5.10 2.73
CA VAL A 43 3.23 -3.72 2.29
C VAL A 43 4.73 -3.52 2.18
N LEU A 44 5.19 -3.25 0.97
CA LEU A 44 6.57 -2.87 0.68
C LEU A 44 6.65 -1.37 0.43
N GLN A 45 7.79 -0.79 0.75
CA GLN A 45 8.07 0.62 0.57
C GLN A 45 9.14 0.79 -0.51
N GLY A 46 8.78 1.43 -1.62
CA GLY A 46 9.73 1.96 -2.59
C GLY A 46 10.24 3.34 -2.20
N GLN A 47 10.91 4.00 -3.12
CA GLN A 47 11.39 5.37 -2.94
C GLN A 47 10.26 6.40 -3.08
N HIS A 48 9.33 6.17 -4.00
CA HIS A 48 8.26 7.11 -4.36
C HIS A 48 6.87 6.48 -4.32
N GLU A 49 6.79 5.16 -4.11
CA GLU A 49 5.56 4.37 -4.13
C GLU A 49 5.55 3.32 -3.02
N PHE A 50 4.36 2.80 -2.77
CA PHE A 50 4.15 1.59 -1.98
C PHE A 50 3.66 0.48 -2.90
N ILE A 51 4.16 -0.73 -2.69
CA ILE A 51 3.63 -1.94 -3.29
C ILE A 51 2.83 -2.67 -2.22
N VAL A 52 1.57 -2.95 -2.52
CA VAL A 52 0.69 -3.72 -1.63
C VAL A 52 0.35 -5.04 -2.32
N ASP A 53 0.90 -6.12 -1.79
CA ASP A 53 0.63 -7.48 -2.25
C ASP A 53 -0.46 -8.12 -1.41
N PHE A 54 -1.59 -8.37 -2.04
CA PHE A 54 -2.73 -9.06 -1.43
C PHE A 54 -2.56 -10.57 -1.60
N LEU A 55 -2.59 -11.29 -0.48
CA LEU A 55 -2.21 -12.70 -0.41
C LEU A 55 -3.44 -13.61 -0.26
N LEU A 56 -3.40 -14.74 -0.96
CA LEU A 56 -4.26 -15.89 -0.71
C LEU A 56 -3.43 -16.99 -0.02
N ARG A 57 -3.70 -17.21 1.28
CA ARG A 57 -2.95 -18.13 2.16
C ARG A 57 -3.66 -19.46 2.41
N MET A 58 -4.58 -19.83 1.53
CA MET A 58 -5.40 -21.05 1.71
C MET A 58 -4.71 -22.31 1.19
N GLN A 59 -3.57 -22.19 0.52
CA GLN A 59 -2.78 -23.29 -0.04
C GLN A 59 -1.29 -22.98 0.00
N GLN A 60 -0.45 -24.01 -0.21
CA GLN A 60 0.99 -23.87 -0.33
C GLN A 60 1.44 -24.18 -1.76
N PRO A 61 2.32 -23.37 -2.35
CA PRO A 61 2.82 -22.07 -1.87
C PRO A 61 1.70 -21.03 -1.80
N GLN A 62 1.82 -20.08 -0.85
CA GLN A 62 0.91 -18.94 -0.78
C GLN A 62 1.01 -18.12 -2.06
N GLN A 63 -0.12 -17.52 -2.48
CA GLN A 63 -0.17 -16.76 -3.73
C GLN A 63 -0.33 -15.27 -3.48
N VAL A 64 0.35 -14.45 -4.29
CA VAL A 64 -0.04 -13.06 -4.50
C VAL A 64 -1.22 -13.04 -5.47
N ALA A 65 -2.41 -12.72 -4.96
CA ALA A 65 -3.65 -12.69 -5.73
C ALA A 65 -3.84 -11.35 -6.47
N ALA A 66 -3.29 -10.26 -5.92
CA ALA A 66 -3.23 -8.95 -6.57
C ALA A 66 -2.03 -8.17 -6.04
N ARG A 67 -1.37 -7.41 -6.90
CA ARG A 67 -0.31 -6.46 -6.56
C ARG A 67 -0.72 -5.06 -6.98
N LEU A 68 -0.66 -4.12 -6.06
CA LEU A 68 -0.98 -2.71 -6.28
C LEU A 68 0.27 -1.85 -6.15
N VAL A 69 0.39 -0.87 -7.03
CA VAL A 69 1.41 0.18 -6.95
C VAL A 69 0.70 1.49 -6.64
N LEU A 70 0.96 2.04 -5.46
CA LEU A 70 0.28 3.21 -4.91
C LEU A 70 1.29 4.34 -4.65
N PRO A 71 1.08 5.55 -5.18
CA PRO A 71 1.85 6.72 -4.79
C PRO A 71 1.74 7.00 -3.28
N VAL A 72 2.80 7.54 -2.67
CA VAL A 72 2.83 7.83 -1.22
C VAL A 72 1.61 8.64 -0.73
N PRO A 73 1.17 9.73 -1.42
CA PRO A 73 -0.01 10.48 -0.97
C PRO A 73 -1.30 9.66 -0.98
N VAL A 74 -1.41 8.70 -1.90
CA VAL A 74 -2.59 7.81 -2.01
C VAL A 74 -2.66 6.85 -0.82
N VAL A 75 -1.52 6.39 -0.32
CA VAL A 75 -1.48 5.52 0.87
C VAL A 75 -2.04 6.24 2.10
N ALA A 76 -1.70 7.51 2.31
CA ALA A 76 -2.26 8.30 3.41
C ALA A 76 -3.79 8.45 3.29
N GLN A 77 -4.30 8.71 2.08
CA GLN A 77 -5.74 8.78 1.81
C GLN A 77 -6.41 7.42 2.01
N PHE A 78 -5.78 6.34 1.58
CA PHE A 78 -6.27 4.97 1.76
C PHE A 78 -6.39 4.62 3.24
N ILE A 79 -5.38 4.93 4.06
CA ILE A 79 -5.40 4.74 5.52
C ILE A 79 -6.60 5.46 6.13
N SER A 80 -6.81 6.74 5.78
CA SER A 80 -7.94 7.54 6.28
C SER A 80 -9.29 6.91 5.87
N ALA A 81 -9.45 6.59 4.59
CA ALA A 81 -10.67 6.00 4.08
C ALA A 81 -10.98 4.62 4.70
N LEU A 82 -9.96 3.79 4.88
CA LEU A 82 -10.10 2.46 5.49
C LEU A 82 -10.45 2.57 6.98
N GLN A 83 -9.82 3.50 7.70
CA GLN A 83 -10.14 3.77 9.10
C GLN A 83 -11.59 4.23 9.28
N ASP A 84 -12.06 5.14 8.42
CA ASP A 84 -13.45 5.63 8.45
C ASP A 84 -14.46 4.51 8.13
N ASN A 85 -14.14 3.63 7.18
CA ASN A 85 -14.99 2.51 6.84
C ASN A 85 -15.02 1.44 7.93
N ILE A 86 -13.90 1.20 8.63
CA ILE A 86 -13.86 0.30 9.79
C ILE A 86 -14.72 0.87 10.91
N ARG A 87 -14.65 2.18 11.20
CA ARG A 87 -15.52 2.82 12.19
C ARG A 87 -17.00 2.66 11.84
N LYS A 88 -17.39 2.95 10.57
CA LYS A 88 -18.78 2.76 10.10
C LYS A 88 -19.24 1.29 10.20
N TYR A 89 -18.33 0.35 9.97
CA TYR A 89 -18.60 -1.07 10.16
C TYR A 89 -18.88 -1.36 11.64
N GLU A 90 -18.03 -0.91 12.56
CA GLU A 90 -18.17 -1.14 14.00
C GLU A 90 -19.43 -0.46 14.58
N ASP A 91 -19.77 0.74 14.11
CA ASP A 91 -21.00 1.44 14.48
C ASP A 91 -22.26 0.65 14.08
N ARG A 92 -22.21 -0.10 12.98
CA ARG A 92 -23.35 -0.83 12.43
C ARG A 92 -23.45 -2.28 12.89
N TYR A 93 -22.33 -2.97 13.03
CA TYR A 93 -22.27 -4.43 13.27
C TYR A 93 -21.63 -4.79 14.61
N GLY A 94 -21.15 -3.81 15.37
CA GLY A 94 -20.42 -4.00 16.62
C GLY A 94 -18.93 -4.17 16.42
N GLU A 95 -18.21 -4.28 17.53
CA GLU A 95 -16.75 -4.41 17.53
C GLU A 95 -16.28 -5.61 16.71
N MET A 96 -15.25 -5.36 15.88
CA MET A 96 -14.71 -6.38 14.99
C MET A 96 -13.96 -7.46 15.78
N GLN A 97 -14.49 -8.69 15.74
CA GLN A 97 -13.87 -9.83 16.42
C GLN A 97 -12.57 -10.22 15.72
N MET A 98 -11.45 -9.99 16.40
CA MET A 98 -10.14 -10.40 15.89
C MET A 98 -9.87 -11.85 16.28
N PRO A 99 -9.61 -12.75 15.31
CA PRO A 99 -9.20 -14.11 15.63
C PRO A 99 -7.95 -14.10 16.51
N ALA A 100 -7.95 -14.89 17.59
CA ALA A 100 -6.78 -15.06 18.43
C ALA A 100 -5.59 -15.53 17.57
N VAL A 101 -4.52 -14.78 17.58
CA VAL A 101 -3.25 -15.23 16.97
C VAL A 101 -2.70 -16.29 17.93
N PRO A 102 -2.48 -17.54 17.49
CA PRO A 102 -1.77 -18.51 18.33
C PRO A 102 -0.45 -17.89 18.75
N ASN A 103 -0.20 -17.90 20.06
CA ASN A 103 1.05 -17.40 20.64
C ASN A 103 2.17 -18.41 20.32
N THR A 104 2.53 -18.51 19.05
CA THR A 104 3.75 -19.19 18.62
C THR A 104 4.88 -18.25 19.00
N GLY A 105 5.48 -18.49 20.18
CA GLY A 105 6.52 -17.69 20.79
C GLY A 105 7.35 -16.86 19.82
N GLU A 106 8.22 -15.99 20.24
CA GLU A 106 9.03 -15.05 19.43
C GLU A 106 9.72 -15.70 18.21
N GLN A 107 8.90 -16.20 17.27
CA GLN A 107 9.39 -16.53 15.94
C GLN A 107 9.73 -15.22 15.27
N GLN A 108 11.01 -15.00 15.08
CA GLN A 108 11.52 -13.90 14.25
C GLN A 108 10.65 -13.81 13.00
N ARG A 109 10.04 -12.66 12.79
CA ARG A 109 9.29 -12.43 11.55
C ARG A 109 10.25 -12.64 10.40
N PRO A 110 9.90 -13.49 9.40
CA PRO A 110 10.79 -13.72 8.28
C PRO A 110 11.13 -12.39 7.60
N SER A 111 12.33 -12.27 7.10
CA SER A 111 12.73 -11.12 6.29
C SER A 111 11.80 -11.01 5.06
N ALA A 112 11.75 -9.83 4.44
CA ALA A 112 10.96 -9.65 3.22
C ALA A 112 11.40 -10.65 2.13
N GLN A 113 12.70 -10.92 2.00
CA GLN A 113 13.23 -11.87 1.03
C GLN A 113 12.73 -13.29 1.31
N GLU A 114 12.90 -13.81 2.53
CA GLU A 114 12.43 -15.14 2.91
C GLU A 114 10.92 -15.31 2.70
N LEU A 115 10.14 -14.25 2.98
CA LEU A 115 8.71 -14.27 2.71
C LEU A 115 8.45 -14.41 1.21
N TYR A 116 9.11 -13.60 0.37
CA TYR A 116 8.90 -13.62 -1.07
C TYR A 116 9.40 -14.91 -1.74
N ASP A 117 10.47 -15.54 -1.24
CA ASP A 117 10.94 -16.83 -1.70
C ASP A 117 9.90 -17.96 -1.48
N SER A 118 9.00 -17.78 -0.52
CA SER A 118 7.90 -18.70 -0.23
C SER A 118 6.59 -18.38 -0.96
N LEU A 119 6.50 -17.24 -1.68
CA LEU A 119 5.30 -16.80 -2.38
C LEU A 119 5.32 -17.19 -3.85
N LYS A 120 4.16 -17.55 -4.38
CA LYS A 120 3.95 -17.69 -5.82
C LYS A 120 3.39 -16.38 -6.36
N ILE A 121 4.09 -15.79 -7.32
CA ILE A 121 3.63 -14.62 -8.07
C ILE A 121 3.48 -15.04 -9.51
N SER A 122 2.28 -14.95 -10.09
CA SER A 122 2.05 -15.22 -11.50
C SER A 122 2.50 -14.04 -12.38
N GLU A 123 2.85 -14.30 -13.62
CA GLU A 123 3.37 -13.29 -14.55
C GLU A 123 2.40 -12.12 -14.77
N ASP A 124 1.09 -12.40 -14.79
CA ASP A 124 0.03 -11.41 -14.95
C ASP A 124 -0.12 -10.47 -13.75
N VAL A 125 0.32 -10.90 -12.55
CA VAL A 125 0.29 -10.09 -11.32
C VAL A 125 1.62 -9.38 -11.08
N GLN A 126 2.73 -9.89 -11.60
CA GLN A 126 4.08 -9.45 -11.25
C GLN A 126 4.33 -7.97 -11.51
N SER A 127 3.82 -7.41 -12.59
CA SER A 127 3.98 -5.97 -12.92
C SER A 127 3.20 -5.05 -11.97
N GLY A 128 2.18 -5.57 -11.31
CA GLY A 128 1.28 -4.81 -10.46
C GLY A 128 0.31 -3.90 -11.24
N ALA A 129 -0.79 -3.55 -10.60
CA ALA A 129 -1.77 -2.58 -11.10
C ALA A 129 -1.56 -1.23 -10.39
N TYR A 130 -1.40 -0.16 -11.17
CA TYR A 130 -1.33 1.20 -10.62
C TYR A 130 -2.72 1.67 -10.19
N ALA A 131 -2.79 2.39 -9.06
CA ALA A 131 -3.98 3.10 -8.64
C ALA A 131 -3.63 4.42 -7.92
N ASN A 132 -4.45 5.43 -8.14
CA ASN A 132 -4.31 6.74 -7.48
C ASN A 132 -5.57 7.15 -6.70
N ALA A 133 -6.54 6.26 -6.57
CA ALA A 133 -7.69 6.38 -5.69
C ALA A 133 -8.16 4.99 -5.23
N VAL A 134 -8.90 4.95 -4.14
CA VAL A 134 -9.51 3.72 -3.62
C VAL A 134 -10.94 3.99 -3.18
N MET A 135 -11.84 3.11 -3.54
CA MET A 135 -13.22 3.08 -3.07
C MET A 135 -13.40 1.86 -2.16
N ILE A 136 -14.02 2.05 -1.00
CA ILE A 136 -14.16 1.03 0.01
C ILE A 136 -15.64 0.83 0.30
N GLY A 137 -16.08 -0.43 0.23
CA GLY A 137 -17.38 -0.88 0.68
C GLY A 137 -17.24 -1.98 1.73
N HIS A 138 -18.30 -2.23 2.49
CA HIS A 138 -18.33 -3.35 3.43
C HIS A 138 -19.74 -3.94 3.58
N SER A 139 -19.79 -5.22 3.88
CA SER A 139 -20.94 -5.95 4.37
C SER A 139 -20.72 -6.30 5.85
N ALA A 140 -21.58 -7.15 6.42
CA ALA A 140 -21.39 -7.67 7.78
C ALA A 140 -20.15 -8.59 7.92
N SER A 141 -19.67 -9.18 6.84
CA SER A 141 -18.58 -10.18 6.85
C SER A 141 -17.34 -9.76 6.09
N GLU A 142 -17.47 -8.95 5.02
CA GLU A 142 -16.37 -8.64 4.10
C GLU A 142 -16.22 -7.14 3.87
N PHE A 143 -15.01 -6.75 3.53
CA PHE A 143 -14.65 -5.48 2.90
C PHE A 143 -14.35 -5.69 1.43
N SER A 144 -14.80 -4.75 0.59
CA SER A 144 -14.45 -4.64 -0.81
C SER A 144 -13.61 -3.38 -1.04
N LEU A 145 -12.50 -3.54 -1.74
CA LEU A 145 -11.56 -2.48 -2.10
C LEU A 145 -11.49 -2.39 -3.61
N ASP A 146 -11.98 -1.30 -4.20
CA ASP A 146 -11.83 -0.98 -5.61
C ASP A 146 -10.70 0.02 -5.77
N PHE A 147 -9.57 -0.44 -6.28
CA PHE A 147 -8.43 0.41 -6.61
C PHE A 147 -8.64 1.02 -7.99
N ILE A 148 -8.57 2.34 -8.06
CA ILE A 148 -9.04 3.11 -9.22
C ILE A 148 -7.89 3.91 -9.81
N THR A 149 -7.80 3.91 -11.12
CA THR A 149 -6.97 4.81 -11.90
C THR A 149 -7.85 5.94 -12.45
N THR A 150 -7.58 7.17 -11.97
CA THR A 150 -8.36 8.35 -12.35
C THR A 150 -7.63 9.12 -13.44
N PHE A 151 -7.56 8.54 -14.64
CA PHE A 151 -6.97 9.20 -15.81
C PHE A 151 -8.07 9.69 -16.77
N PHE A 152 -7.75 10.78 -17.50
CA PHE A 152 -8.60 11.24 -18.59
C PHE A 152 -8.63 10.17 -19.70
N PRO A 153 -9.77 9.93 -20.39
CA PRO A 153 -11.06 10.60 -20.22
C PRO A 153 -11.99 9.98 -19.17
N ARG A 154 -11.68 8.82 -18.60
CA ARG A 154 -12.55 8.10 -17.66
C ARG A 154 -11.74 7.39 -16.59
N SER A 155 -12.25 7.41 -15.37
CA SER A 155 -11.73 6.58 -14.28
C SER A 155 -12.11 5.12 -14.49
N ALA A 156 -11.20 4.22 -14.15
CA ALA A 156 -11.41 2.77 -14.23
C ALA A 156 -10.87 2.04 -12.99
N VAL A 157 -11.54 0.97 -12.59
CA VAL A 157 -11.05 0.07 -11.55
C VAL A 157 -9.91 -0.76 -12.13
N SER A 158 -8.72 -0.61 -11.55
CA SER A 158 -7.51 -1.35 -11.94
C SER A 158 -7.42 -2.71 -11.27
N ALA A 159 -7.95 -2.80 -10.03
CA ALA A 159 -8.04 -4.06 -9.29
C ALA A 159 -9.20 -3.98 -8.28
N ARG A 160 -9.86 -5.11 -8.06
CA ARG A 160 -10.91 -5.29 -7.05
C ARG A 160 -10.51 -6.42 -6.10
N VAL A 161 -10.49 -6.11 -4.81
CA VAL A 161 -10.06 -7.03 -3.76
C VAL A 161 -11.17 -7.18 -2.72
N PHE A 162 -11.42 -8.42 -2.31
CA PHE A 162 -12.30 -8.75 -1.20
C PHE A 162 -11.51 -9.37 -0.05
N MET A 163 -11.88 -9.07 1.17
CA MET A 163 -11.29 -9.67 2.36
C MET A 163 -12.29 -9.72 3.52
N ALA A 164 -12.11 -10.69 4.41
CA ALA A 164 -12.87 -10.75 5.66
C ALA A 164 -12.60 -9.51 6.52
N ALA A 165 -13.60 -9.03 7.25
CA ALA A 165 -13.52 -7.82 8.07
C ALA A 165 -12.28 -7.76 9.00
N PRO A 166 -11.89 -8.83 9.72
CA PRO A 166 -10.66 -8.79 10.55
C PRO A 166 -9.38 -8.53 9.74
N ASN A 167 -9.33 -8.94 8.47
CA ASN A 167 -8.16 -8.70 7.62
C ASN A 167 -8.06 -7.23 7.18
N ALA A 168 -9.19 -6.51 7.07
CA ALA A 168 -9.18 -5.08 6.82
C ALA A 168 -8.52 -4.29 7.98
N ARG A 169 -8.77 -4.70 9.25
CA ARG A 169 -8.09 -4.12 10.41
C ARG A 169 -6.58 -4.36 10.36
N ARG A 170 -6.17 -5.61 10.07
CA ARG A 170 -4.74 -5.94 9.93
C ARG A 170 -4.05 -5.18 8.79
N LEU A 171 -4.76 -4.99 7.68
CA LEU A 171 -4.26 -4.18 6.56
C LEU A 171 -4.06 -2.72 6.99
N LEU A 172 -5.03 -2.13 7.71
CA LEU A 172 -4.91 -0.77 8.23
C LEU A 172 -3.67 -0.61 9.12
N ASP A 173 -3.45 -1.56 10.04
CA ASP A 173 -2.30 -1.52 10.95
C ASP A 173 -0.97 -1.65 10.18
N SER A 174 -0.92 -2.52 9.17
CA SER A 174 0.26 -2.69 8.31
C SER A 174 0.57 -1.43 7.49
N LEU A 175 -0.45 -0.80 6.91
CA LEU A 175 -0.30 0.44 6.14
C LEU A 175 0.18 1.60 7.02
N LYS A 176 -0.40 1.77 8.22
CA LYS A 176 0.03 2.79 9.19
C LYS A 176 1.48 2.60 9.60
N HIS A 177 1.85 1.37 9.96
CA HIS A 177 3.22 1.04 10.34
C HIS A 177 4.21 1.36 9.21
N SER A 178 3.91 0.92 7.99
CA SER A 178 4.75 1.16 6.82
C SER A 178 4.87 2.63 6.48
N LEU A 179 3.77 3.40 6.54
CA LEU A 179 3.82 4.85 6.28
C LEU A 179 4.65 5.60 7.33
N THR A 180 4.52 5.23 8.60
CA THR A 180 5.34 5.81 9.69
C THR A 180 6.83 5.53 9.48
N GLN A 181 7.20 4.30 9.12
CA GLN A 181 8.60 3.95 8.82
C GLN A 181 9.13 4.72 7.59
N PHE A 182 8.31 4.90 6.57
CA PHE A 182 8.67 5.69 5.39
C PHE A 182 8.96 7.15 5.77
N GLN A 183 8.07 7.77 6.56
CA GLN A 183 8.23 9.15 7.02
C GLN A 183 9.49 9.34 7.87
N GLN A 184 9.81 8.39 8.76
CA GLN A 184 11.03 8.43 9.57
C GLN A 184 12.31 8.37 8.73
N ARG A 185 12.31 7.62 7.63
CA ARG A 185 13.46 7.50 6.72
C ARG A 185 13.66 8.73 5.82
N THR A 186 12.56 9.43 5.52
CA THR A 186 12.58 10.59 4.63
C THR A 186 12.72 11.93 5.36
N GLN A 187 12.61 11.96 6.69
CA GLN A 187 12.93 13.16 7.47
C GLN A 187 14.45 13.37 7.46
N PRO A 188 14.95 14.56 7.06
CA PRO A 188 16.35 14.89 7.25
C PRO A 188 16.69 14.76 8.73
N ASN A 189 17.83 14.13 9.02
CA ASN A 189 18.34 14.03 10.38
C ASN A 189 18.84 15.43 10.78
N ASP A 190 17.95 16.32 11.24
CA ASP A 190 18.32 17.57 11.91
C ASP A 190 18.89 17.24 13.31
N SER A 191 19.99 16.49 13.32
CA SER A 191 20.88 16.54 14.45
C SER A 191 21.64 17.86 14.32
N PRO A 192 21.54 18.79 15.29
CA PRO A 192 22.42 19.95 15.30
C PRO A 192 23.85 19.40 15.38
N SER A 193 24.61 19.58 14.31
CA SER A 193 26.06 19.41 14.35
C SER A 193 26.57 20.47 15.35
N THR A 194 26.79 20.05 16.59
CA THR A 194 27.60 20.80 17.52
C THR A 194 29.03 20.71 17.01
N GLY A 195 29.35 21.56 16.04
CA GLY A 195 30.71 21.83 15.66
C GLY A 195 31.41 22.49 16.83
N PRO A 196 32.59 22.04 17.22
CA PRO A 196 33.46 22.80 18.12
C PRO A 196 34.13 23.91 17.33
N ASP A 197 33.45 25.03 17.17
CA ASP A 197 34.06 26.27 16.75
C ASP A 197 34.37 27.08 18.01
N SER A 198 35.49 26.72 18.63
CA SER A 198 36.20 27.64 19.51
C SER A 198 37.27 28.32 18.66
N PRO A 199 37.27 29.64 18.53
CA PRO A 199 38.36 30.34 17.89
C PRO A 199 39.62 30.24 18.78
N GLU A 200 40.61 29.54 18.26
CA GLU A 200 41.95 29.47 18.83
C GLU A 200 42.54 30.89 18.82
N SER A 201 42.82 31.40 20.01
CA SER A 201 43.47 32.68 20.21
C SER A 201 44.88 32.64 19.59
N PRO A 202 45.33 33.71 18.89
CA PRO A 202 46.69 33.76 18.33
C PRO A 202 47.73 33.76 19.45
N PRO A 203 48.92 33.12 19.24
CA PRO A 203 49.98 33.10 20.21
C PRO A 203 50.59 34.49 20.39
N PRO A 204 51.14 34.84 21.61
CA PRO A 204 51.73 36.13 21.88
C PRO A 204 53.00 36.35 21.07
N GLU A 205 53.09 37.52 20.47
CA GLU A 205 54.31 38.03 19.81
C GLU A 205 55.46 38.07 20.83
N ASN A 206 56.49 37.28 20.60
CA ASN A 206 57.77 37.38 21.32
C ASN A 206 58.61 38.45 20.71
N ASP A 207 58.90 39.46 21.51
CA ASP A 207 59.90 40.52 21.28
C ASP A 207 61.22 39.93 20.85
N LEU A 208 61.71 40.37 19.69
CA LEU A 208 63.13 40.21 19.28
C LEU A 208 63.97 41.27 19.93
N PRO A 209 65.07 40.94 20.60
CA PRO A 209 66.01 41.91 21.03
C PRO A 209 66.90 42.35 19.87
N ASN A 210 67.05 43.67 19.83
CA ASN A 210 67.90 44.46 19.00
C ASN A 210 69.38 44.00 19.08
N SER A 211 70.03 43.76 17.95
CA SER A 211 71.44 43.57 17.90
C SER A 211 72.11 44.83 17.36
N PRO A 212 73.17 45.33 18.00
CA PRO A 212 74.00 46.31 17.37
C PRO A 212 75.30 45.70 16.79
N ASP A 213 75.70 46.29 15.67
CA ASP A 213 77.04 46.55 15.16
C ASP A 213 78.16 45.47 15.19
N ASN A 214 78.79 45.16 14.11
CA ASN A 214 80.09 45.75 13.73
C ASN A 214 80.87 44.89 12.71
N GLN A 215 81.42 45.63 11.73
CA GLN A 215 82.52 45.36 10.85
C GLN A 215 82.37 44.39 9.70
#